data_2e893e1e7255ad1133d953fc7a9497ac
#
_entry.id   2e893e1e7255ad1133d953fc7a9497ac
#
_cell.length_a   1.000
_cell.length_b   1.000
_cell.length_c   1.000
_cell.angle_alpha   90.00
_cell.angle_beta   90.00
_cell.angle_gamma   90.00
#
_symmetry.space_group_name_H-M   'P 1'
#
loop_
_entity.id
_entity.type
_entity.pdbx_description
1 polymer ?
#
loop_
_entity_poly.entity_id
_entity_poly.type
_entity_poly.pdbx_seq_one_letter_code
_entity_poly.pdbx_strand_id
1 'polypeptide(L)' 'MAAESYARIHNQPAVLCVTTGPGGTNAITGVVGGWLDSIPMLVLSGQVRYDTTARWSGVGIRAMGDQEFDIVKAIDCMTK' A
#
# COMPACT_ATOMS: atom_id res chain seq x y z
N MET A 1 10.53 -4.85 1.84
CA MET A 1 11.96 -4.86 2.22
C MET A 1 12.90 -4.91 1.03
N ALA A 2 12.65 -5.77 0.04
CA ALA A 2 13.51 -5.82 -1.16
C ALA A 2 13.61 -4.49 -1.92
N ALA A 3 12.50 -3.79 -2.11
CA ALA A 3 12.49 -2.48 -2.77
C ALA A 3 13.25 -1.43 -1.97
N GLU A 4 13.10 -1.43 -0.66
CA GLU A 4 13.85 -0.56 0.23
C GLU A 4 15.36 -0.80 0.11
N SER A 5 15.79 -2.04 0.19
CA SER A 5 17.20 -2.42 0.05
C SER A 5 17.76 -2.05 -1.31
N TYR A 6 16.99 -2.28 -2.37
CA TYR A 6 17.37 -1.88 -3.72
C TYR A 6 17.62 -0.38 -3.82
N ALA A 7 16.68 0.44 -3.31
CA ALA A 7 16.81 1.89 -3.35
C ALA A 7 18.01 2.39 -2.53
N ARG A 8 18.29 1.76 -1.38
CA ARG A 8 19.45 2.10 -0.55
C ARG A 8 20.78 1.86 -1.28
N ILE A 9 20.90 0.71 -1.94
CA ILE A 9 22.15 0.29 -2.60
C ILE A 9 22.37 1.10 -3.89
N HIS A 10 21.32 1.28 -4.69
CA HIS A 10 21.45 1.91 -6.02
C HIS A 10 21.25 3.43 -5.97
N ASN A 11 20.81 3.98 -4.85
CA ASN A 11 20.48 5.40 -4.71
C ASN A 11 19.50 5.88 -5.80
N GLN A 12 18.53 5.06 -6.13
CA GLN A 12 17.49 5.30 -7.12
C GLN A 12 16.14 4.89 -6.57
N PRO A 13 15.03 5.52 -7.02
CA PRO A 13 13.70 5.10 -6.63
C PRO A 13 13.45 3.63 -7.02
N ALA A 14 12.91 2.87 -6.08
CA ALA A 14 12.44 1.51 -6.33
C ALA A 14 10.92 1.49 -6.46
N VAL A 15 10.40 0.51 -7.18
CA VAL A 15 8.96 0.32 -7.36
C VAL A 15 8.54 -0.98 -6.69
N LEU A 16 7.50 -0.89 -5.88
CA LEU A 16 6.84 -2.03 -5.26
C LEU A 16 5.40 -2.11 -5.76
N CYS A 17 5.02 -3.26 -6.28
CA CYS A 17 3.65 -3.51 -6.71
C CYS A 17 3.05 -4.62 -5.86
N VAL A 18 1.91 -4.35 -5.22
CA VAL A 18 1.22 -5.30 -4.35
C VAL A 18 -0.26 -5.36 -4.67
N THR A 19 -0.89 -6.47 -4.32
CA THR A 19 -2.34 -6.64 -4.49
C THR A 19 -3.11 -6.06 -3.31
N THR A 20 -4.44 -6.10 -3.38
CA THR A 20 -5.35 -5.60 -2.34
C THR A 20 -5.19 -6.33 -1.01
N GLY A 21 -5.70 -5.74 0.05
CA GLY A 21 -5.80 -6.34 1.37
C GLY A 21 -4.47 -6.76 1.97
N PRO A 22 -4.30 -8.04 2.32
CA PRO A 22 -3.07 -8.54 2.95
C PRO A 22 -1.80 -8.31 2.14
N GLY A 23 -1.88 -8.23 0.81
CA GLY A 23 -0.73 -7.87 -0.03
C GLY A 23 -0.20 -6.49 0.29
N GLY A 24 -1.11 -5.50 0.38
CA GLY A 24 -0.76 -4.14 0.77
C GLY A 24 -0.29 -4.04 2.22
N THR A 25 -1.04 -4.61 3.16
CA THR A 25 -0.70 -4.52 4.59
C THR A 25 0.61 -5.21 4.92
N ASN A 26 0.92 -6.31 4.23
CA ASN A 26 2.18 -7.02 4.43
C ASN A 26 3.40 -6.20 4.00
N ALA A 27 3.23 -5.23 3.12
CA ALA A 27 4.31 -4.35 2.67
C ALA A 27 4.59 -3.19 3.64
N ILE A 28 3.70 -2.92 4.59
CA ILE A 28 3.78 -1.73 5.46
C ILE A 28 5.10 -1.66 6.22
N THR A 29 5.61 -2.76 6.72
CA THR A 29 6.88 -2.78 7.44
C THR A 29 8.02 -2.19 6.61
N GLY A 30 8.15 -2.61 5.35
CA GLY A 30 9.16 -2.07 4.44
C GLY A 30 8.91 -0.61 4.06
N VAL A 31 7.65 -0.23 3.92
CA VAL A 31 7.26 1.17 3.62
C VAL A 31 7.61 2.08 4.80
N VAL A 32 7.33 1.67 6.02
CA VAL A 32 7.69 2.44 7.23
C VAL A 32 9.21 2.60 7.33
N GLY A 33 9.96 1.54 7.10
CA GLY A 33 11.43 1.60 7.09
C GLY A 33 11.95 2.61 6.08
N GLY A 34 11.40 2.61 4.88
CA GLY A 34 11.76 3.57 3.85
C GLY A 34 11.34 5.00 4.20
N TRP A 35 10.16 5.17 4.77
CA TRP A 35 9.65 6.47 5.19
C TRP A 35 10.55 7.12 6.25
N LEU A 36 10.91 6.37 7.29
CA LEU A 36 11.73 6.89 8.39
C LEU A 36 13.13 7.34 7.95
N ASP A 37 13.67 6.68 6.96
CA ASP A 37 15.02 6.96 6.46
C ASP A 37 15.03 7.76 5.15
N SER A 38 13.86 8.25 4.72
CA SER A 38 13.71 9.03 3.47
C SER A 38 14.20 8.27 2.22
N ILE A 39 13.97 6.97 2.18
CA ILE A 39 14.33 6.13 1.04
C ILE A 39 13.28 6.30 -0.06
N PRO A 40 13.69 6.64 -1.29
CA PRO A 40 12.73 6.87 -2.38
C PRO A 40 12.12 5.56 -2.88
N MET A 41 10.80 5.43 -2.72
CA MET A 41 10.05 4.27 -3.21
C MET A 41 8.71 4.71 -3.78
N LEU A 42 8.30 4.07 -4.86
CA LEU A 42 6.95 4.18 -5.41
C LEU A 42 6.20 2.88 -5.10
N VAL A 43 5.08 2.99 -4.41
CA VAL A 43 4.26 1.83 -4.07
C VAL A 43 2.98 1.87 -4.88
N LEU A 44 2.74 0.81 -5.66
CA LEU A 44 1.51 0.60 -6.40
C LEU A 44 0.70 -0.48 -5.69
N SER A 45 -0.39 -0.07 -5.05
CA SER A 45 -1.28 -1.00 -4.35
C SER A 45 -2.54 -1.23 -5.18
N GLY A 46 -2.78 -2.47 -5.56
CA GLY A 46 -4.02 -2.86 -6.21
C GLY A 46 -5.22 -2.74 -5.28
N GLN A 47 -6.41 -2.65 -5.86
CA GLN A 47 -7.68 -2.64 -5.13
C GLN A 47 -8.72 -3.43 -5.93
N VAL A 48 -9.78 -3.84 -5.25
CA VAL A 48 -10.95 -4.43 -5.90
C VAL A 48 -11.62 -3.42 -6.83
N ARG A 49 -12.49 -3.89 -7.72
CA ARG A 49 -13.26 -3.00 -8.58
C ARG A 49 -14.02 -1.96 -7.75
N TYR A 50 -14.07 -0.74 -8.24
CA TYR A 50 -14.68 0.38 -7.51
C TYR A 50 -16.13 0.08 -7.10
N ASP A 51 -16.92 -0.49 -8.03
CA ASP A 51 -18.32 -0.84 -7.79
C ASP A 51 -18.53 -1.97 -6.78
N THR A 52 -17.46 -2.68 -6.40
CA THR A 52 -17.49 -3.70 -5.36
C THR A 52 -16.83 -3.24 -4.06
N THR A 53 -16.53 -1.95 -3.91
CA THR A 53 -16.01 -1.41 -2.65
C THR A 53 -17.12 -1.09 -1.67
N ALA A 54 -16.83 -1.24 -0.39
CA ALA A 54 -17.76 -0.86 0.68
C ALA A 54 -18.06 0.65 0.65
N ARG A 55 -17.07 1.46 0.27
CA ARG A 55 -17.24 2.91 0.11
C ARG A 55 -18.29 3.25 -0.95
N TRP A 56 -18.23 2.59 -2.11
CA TRP A 56 -19.19 2.83 -3.20
C TRP A 56 -20.60 2.40 -2.80
N SER A 57 -20.75 1.31 -2.04
CA SER A 57 -22.06 0.80 -1.65
C SER A 57 -22.87 1.76 -0.79
N GLY A 58 -22.21 2.68 -0.07
CA GLY A 58 -22.86 3.60 0.85
C GLY A 58 -23.43 2.93 2.10
N VAL A 59 -23.24 1.61 2.25
CA VAL A 59 -23.67 0.85 3.42
C VAL A 59 -22.49 0.75 4.40
N GLY A 60 -22.73 0.92 5.68
CA GLY A 60 -21.69 0.89 6.71
C GLY A 60 -21.16 -0.51 6.99
N ILE A 61 -20.70 -1.23 5.97
CA ILE A 61 -20.12 -2.56 6.07
C ILE A 61 -18.59 -2.50 6.09
N ARG A 62 -17.97 -3.54 6.63
CA ARG A 62 -16.51 -3.61 6.75
C ARG A 62 -15.83 -3.77 5.40
N ALA A 63 -16.33 -4.64 4.56
CA ALA A 63 -15.80 -4.94 3.23
C ALA A 63 -16.89 -5.56 2.38
N MET A 64 -16.82 -5.37 1.06
CA MET A 64 -17.73 -5.96 0.09
C MET A 64 -16.96 -6.78 -0.94
N GLY A 65 -15.86 -6.25 -1.47
CA GLY A 65 -14.99 -6.98 -2.39
C GLY A 65 -14.09 -7.97 -1.65
N ASP A 66 -13.59 -8.96 -2.39
CA ASP A 66 -12.70 -9.97 -1.83
C ASP A 66 -11.40 -9.34 -1.33
N GLN A 67 -11.06 -9.57 -0.06
CA GLN A 67 -9.89 -9.01 0.59
C GLN A 67 -9.82 -7.48 0.53
N GLU A 68 -10.95 -6.80 0.40
CA GLU A 68 -11.01 -5.34 0.38
C GLU A 68 -10.45 -4.74 1.67
N PHE A 69 -9.58 -3.75 1.52
CA PHE A 69 -9.02 -3.01 2.63
C PHE A 69 -8.68 -1.59 2.20
N ASP A 70 -9.00 -0.60 3.02
CA ASP A 70 -8.69 0.80 2.73
C ASP A 70 -7.22 1.10 3.07
N ILE A 71 -6.35 0.68 2.17
CA ILE A 71 -4.90 0.85 2.34
C ILE A 71 -4.50 2.33 2.34
N VAL A 72 -5.18 3.17 1.57
CA VAL A 72 -4.87 4.60 1.51
C VAL A 72 -5.02 5.24 2.88
N LYS A 73 -6.14 4.95 3.55
CA LYS A 73 -6.39 5.45 4.90
C LYS A 73 -5.39 4.90 5.91
N ALA A 74 -4.98 3.66 5.75
CA ALA A 74 -4.06 3.00 6.67
C ALA A 74 -2.64 3.59 6.60
N ILE A 75 -2.20 4.05 5.41
CA ILE A 75 -0.83 4.52 5.20
C ILE A 75 -0.70 6.04 5.06
N ASP A 76 -1.77 6.77 5.30
CA ASP A 76 -1.81 8.22 5.10
C ASP A 76 -0.70 8.96 5.87
N CYS A 77 -0.31 8.44 7.03
CA CYS A 77 0.73 9.06 7.84
C CYS A 77 2.17 8.76 7.39
N MET A 78 2.37 7.87 6.43
CA MET A 78 3.70 7.43 5.99
C MET A 78 3.90 7.54 4.48
N THR A 79 3.09 8.34 3.81
CA THR A 79 3.21 8.62 2.37
C THR A 79 2.97 10.10 2.09
N LYS A 80 3.39 10.55 0.90
CA LYS A 80 3.14 11.91 0.40
C LYS A 80 2.10 11.90 -0.70
#